data_7bb14802e038488da5caae0ca94eb105
#
_entry.id   7bb14802e038488da5caae0ca94eb105
#
_cell.length_a   1.000
_cell.length_b   1.000
_cell.length_c   1.000
_cell.angle_alpha   90.00
_cell.angle_beta   90.00
_cell.angle_gamma   90.00
#
_symmetry.space_group_name_H-M   'P 1'
#
loop_
_entity.id
_entity.type
_entity.pdbx_description
1 polymer ?
#
loop_
_entity_poly.entity_id
_entity_poly.type
_entity_poly.pdbx_seq_one_letter_code
_entity_poly.pdbx_strand_id
1 'polypeptide(L)'
;MENGKLEMENNLDKAIECYKKGEFQEAINIFSNILEHEDDNAEIYNNMGLCYTKLGNFEQAEKSYTKSIKLNPLIPQSYINLSDLYYKSGDLAGAIGVLERGSYEIEDNYVIAHLLARVYIEDSRYDMAITELEKILDAQPENYDAYYDMGRVMFELGNYEDAISNFENVIEYKENNEFLYYYLAQAYEANNEIDKAISNYLKATAVNTKFAMPYKKLGVLFLAREDFEDAIEFFEDYIKLDVPDEEKNNVNELINRIKGKIAK
;
A
#
# COMPACT_ATOMS: atom_id res chain seq x y z
N MET A 1 1.41 -35.86 -30.89
CA MET A 1 1.01 -34.48 -30.54
C MET A 1 0.19 -34.43 -29.26
N GLU A 2 -0.89 -35.21 -29.06
CA GLU A 2 -1.67 -35.20 -27.80
C GLU A 2 -0.88 -35.65 -26.56
N ASN A 3 -0.05 -36.69 -26.66
CA ASN A 3 0.73 -37.16 -25.51
C ASN A 3 1.78 -36.14 -25.01
N GLY A 4 2.41 -35.40 -25.90
CA GLY A 4 3.39 -34.37 -25.52
C GLY A 4 2.74 -33.16 -24.83
N LYS A 5 1.53 -32.77 -25.26
CA LYS A 5 0.78 -31.70 -24.63
C LYS A 5 0.31 -32.06 -23.23
N LEU A 6 -0.15 -33.30 -23.03
CA LEU A 6 -0.58 -33.80 -21.74
C LEU A 6 0.59 -33.89 -20.75
N GLU A 7 1.78 -34.30 -21.25
CA GLU A 7 3.01 -34.38 -20.42
C GLU A 7 3.48 -32.97 -20.00
N MET A 8 3.37 -31.98 -20.88
CA MET A 8 3.71 -30.60 -20.59
C MET A 8 2.74 -29.97 -19.57
N GLU A 9 1.43 -30.18 -19.72
CA GLU A 9 0.42 -29.73 -18.76
C GLU A 9 0.69 -30.35 -17.37
N ASN A 10 1.00 -31.63 -17.28
CA ASN A 10 1.38 -32.29 -16.03
C ASN A 10 2.66 -31.72 -15.40
N ASN A 11 3.65 -31.35 -16.21
CA ASN A 11 4.88 -30.73 -15.71
C ASN A 11 4.64 -29.30 -15.23
N LEU A 12 3.78 -28.53 -15.89
CA LEU A 12 3.38 -27.19 -15.46
C LEU A 12 2.68 -27.23 -14.10
N ASP A 13 1.70 -28.12 -13.93
CA ASP A 13 0.99 -28.33 -12.67
C ASP A 13 1.96 -28.71 -11.55
N LYS A 14 2.92 -29.62 -11.83
CA LYS A 14 3.95 -30.01 -10.88
C LYS A 14 4.85 -28.84 -10.48
N ALA A 15 5.26 -27.98 -11.42
CA ALA A 15 6.07 -26.82 -11.12
C ALA A 15 5.31 -25.83 -10.22
N ILE A 16 4.02 -25.60 -10.50
CA ILE A 16 3.15 -24.75 -9.68
C ILE A 16 2.97 -25.34 -8.28
N GLU A 17 2.85 -26.68 -8.16
CA GLU A 17 2.78 -27.35 -6.87
C GLU A 17 4.08 -27.20 -6.07
N CYS A 18 5.24 -27.36 -6.70
CA CYS A 18 6.55 -27.08 -6.08
C CYS A 18 6.64 -25.62 -5.58
N TYR A 19 6.20 -24.65 -6.37
CA TYR A 19 6.12 -23.25 -5.95
C TYR A 19 5.25 -23.07 -4.69
N LYS A 20 4.06 -23.68 -4.66
CA LYS A 20 3.15 -23.60 -3.50
C LYS A 20 3.73 -24.25 -2.24
N LYS A 21 4.57 -25.27 -2.38
CA LYS A 21 5.30 -25.94 -1.27
C LYS A 21 6.55 -25.17 -0.82
N GLY A 22 6.96 -24.11 -1.53
CA GLY A 22 8.19 -23.38 -1.24
C GLY A 22 9.44 -24.01 -1.86
N GLU A 23 9.30 -25.02 -2.71
CA GLU A 23 10.38 -25.72 -3.42
C GLU A 23 10.77 -24.95 -4.69
N PHE A 24 11.17 -23.67 -4.51
CA PHE A 24 11.34 -22.72 -5.62
C PHE A 24 12.41 -23.15 -6.63
N GLN A 25 13.52 -23.74 -6.16
CA GLN A 25 14.57 -24.21 -7.07
C GLN A 25 14.10 -25.38 -7.92
N GLU A 26 13.31 -26.31 -7.36
CA GLU A 26 12.75 -27.42 -8.12
C GLU A 26 11.72 -26.93 -9.14
N ALA A 27 10.87 -25.96 -8.77
CA ALA A 27 9.97 -25.33 -9.71
C ALA A 27 10.72 -24.71 -10.91
N ILE A 28 11.82 -23.98 -10.66
CA ILE A 28 12.66 -23.42 -11.71
C ILE A 28 13.21 -24.51 -12.64
N ASN A 29 13.70 -25.62 -12.08
CA ASN A 29 14.24 -26.72 -12.88
C ASN A 29 13.17 -27.30 -13.81
N ILE A 30 11.95 -27.50 -13.30
CA ILE A 30 10.84 -28.02 -14.10
C ILE A 30 10.42 -27.01 -15.17
N PHE A 31 10.29 -25.71 -14.83
CA PHE A 31 10.00 -24.66 -15.81
C PHE A 31 11.07 -24.60 -16.91
N SER A 32 12.36 -24.72 -16.53
CA SER A 32 13.45 -24.71 -17.50
C SER A 32 13.38 -25.90 -18.46
N ASN A 33 13.04 -27.09 -17.97
CA ASN A 33 12.85 -28.26 -18.83
C ASN A 33 11.67 -28.10 -19.80
N ILE A 34 10.59 -27.43 -19.39
CA ILE A 34 9.47 -27.13 -20.27
C ILE A 34 9.94 -26.17 -21.39
N LEU A 35 10.72 -25.14 -21.03
CA LEU A 35 11.24 -24.15 -21.99
C LEU A 35 12.27 -24.74 -22.99
N GLU A 36 12.92 -25.89 -22.71
CA GLU A 36 13.73 -26.59 -23.70
C GLU A 36 12.91 -27.08 -24.92
N HIS A 37 11.61 -27.23 -24.74
CA HIS A 37 10.68 -27.73 -25.78
C HIS A 37 9.72 -26.64 -26.27
N GLU A 38 9.57 -25.54 -25.56
CA GLU A 38 8.65 -24.45 -25.81
C GLU A 38 9.24 -23.09 -25.39
N ASP A 39 10.20 -22.60 -26.18
CA ASP A 39 11.04 -21.42 -25.86
C ASP A 39 10.27 -20.11 -25.60
N ASP A 40 9.02 -19.98 -26.07
CA ASP A 40 8.29 -18.72 -26.13
C ASP A 40 7.08 -18.65 -25.20
N ASN A 41 7.10 -19.36 -24.05
CA ASN A 41 6.01 -19.33 -23.09
C ASN A 41 6.20 -18.20 -22.07
N ALA A 42 5.51 -17.08 -22.27
CA ALA A 42 5.59 -15.89 -21.43
C ALA A 42 5.15 -16.14 -19.98
N GLU A 43 4.13 -16.98 -19.77
CA GLU A 43 3.63 -17.29 -18.41
C GLU A 43 4.66 -18.07 -17.60
N ILE A 44 5.41 -18.98 -18.22
CA ILE A 44 6.48 -19.73 -17.57
C ILE A 44 7.59 -18.76 -17.12
N TYR A 45 7.99 -17.82 -17.96
CA TYR A 45 8.98 -16.81 -17.57
C TYR A 45 8.47 -15.95 -16.41
N ASN A 46 7.21 -15.54 -16.39
CA ASN A 46 6.63 -14.84 -15.24
C ASN A 46 6.71 -15.69 -13.96
N ASN A 47 6.37 -16.97 -14.03
CA ASN A 47 6.41 -17.88 -12.87
C ASN A 47 7.85 -18.16 -12.40
N MET A 48 8.81 -18.25 -13.31
CA MET A 48 10.24 -18.31 -12.95
C MET A 48 10.69 -17.04 -12.23
N GLY A 49 10.25 -15.87 -12.69
CA GLY A 49 10.48 -14.60 -12.02
C GLY A 49 9.99 -14.61 -10.57
N LEU A 50 8.79 -15.13 -10.33
CA LEU A 50 8.25 -15.30 -8.96
C LEU A 50 9.15 -16.21 -8.12
N CYS A 51 9.59 -17.36 -8.65
CA CYS A 51 10.50 -18.27 -7.95
C CYS A 51 11.83 -17.59 -7.59
N TYR A 52 12.43 -16.87 -8.54
CA TYR A 52 13.68 -16.12 -8.32
C TYR A 52 13.50 -15.01 -7.27
N THR A 53 12.37 -14.31 -7.30
CA THR A 53 12.05 -13.30 -6.27
C THR A 53 11.99 -13.93 -4.87
N LYS A 54 11.36 -15.09 -4.73
CA LYS A 54 11.28 -15.83 -3.46
C LYS A 54 12.64 -16.34 -2.97
N LEU A 55 13.57 -16.65 -3.88
CA LEU A 55 14.95 -17.02 -3.57
C LEU A 55 15.88 -15.81 -3.32
N GLY A 56 15.40 -14.58 -3.47
CA GLY A 56 16.22 -13.37 -3.36
C GLY A 56 17.15 -13.13 -4.55
N ASN A 57 16.96 -13.85 -5.65
CA ASN A 57 17.76 -13.68 -6.86
C ASN A 57 17.09 -12.65 -7.79
N PHE A 58 17.20 -11.38 -7.40
CA PHE A 58 16.46 -10.28 -8.01
C PHE A 58 16.89 -10.01 -9.47
N GLU A 59 18.17 -10.20 -9.80
CA GLU A 59 18.66 -10.04 -11.19
C GLU A 59 18.01 -11.04 -12.15
N GLN A 60 17.88 -12.30 -11.73
CA GLN A 60 17.24 -13.32 -12.56
C GLN A 60 15.70 -13.14 -12.60
N ALA A 61 15.11 -12.65 -11.51
CA ALA A 61 13.70 -12.30 -11.48
C ALA A 61 13.38 -11.21 -12.51
N GLU A 62 14.14 -10.11 -12.52
CA GLU A 62 14.01 -9.01 -13.47
C GLU A 62 14.13 -9.49 -14.93
N LYS A 63 15.18 -10.29 -15.24
CA LYS A 63 15.35 -10.88 -16.57
C LYS A 63 14.16 -11.73 -16.99
N SER A 64 13.63 -12.51 -16.07
CA SER A 64 12.49 -13.40 -16.33
C SER A 64 11.21 -12.62 -16.59
N TYR A 65 10.87 -11.64 -15.76
CA TYR A 65 9.70 -10.77 -15.98
C TYR A 65 9.83 -9.96 -17.28
N THR A 66 11.00 -9.39 -17.55
CA THR A 66 11.27 -8.65 -18.78
C THR A 66 11.12 -9.54 -20.01
N LYS A 67 11.58 -10.80 -19.94
CA LYS A 67 11.41 -11.78 -21.05
C LYS A 67 9.93 -12.11 -21.24
N SER A 68 9.18 -12.29 -20.14
CA SER A 68 7.72 -12.49 -20.18
C SER A 68 7.00 -11.34 -20.89
N ILE A 69 7.27 -10.10 -20.49
CA ILE A 69 6.69 -8.89 -21.11
C ILE A 69 7.06 -8.80 -22.60
N LYS A 70 8.29 -9.17 -22.97
CA LYS A 70 8.74 -9.14 -24.36
C LYS A 70 8.02 -10.17 -25.22
N LEU A 71 7.76 -11.36 -24.68
CA LEU A 71 7.08 -12.45 -25.37
C LEU A 71 5.58 -12.20 -25.51
N ASN A 72 4.95 -11.73 -24.45
CA ASN A 72 3.53 -11.37 -24.46
C ASN A 72 3.30 -10.11 -23.61
N PRO A 73 3.18 -8.93 -24.23
CA PRO A 73 2.96 -7.67 -23.52
C PRO A 73 1.55 -7.54 -22.92
N LEU A 74 0.65 -8.49 -23.18
CA LEU A 74 -0.71 -8.45 -22.66
C LEU A 74 -0.90 -9.22 -21.34
N ILE A 75 0.19 -9.64 -20.68
CA ILE A 75 0.14 -10.29 -19.36
C ILE A 75 0.32 -9.23 -18.25
N PRO A 76 -0.76 -8.80 -17.56
CA PRO A 76 -0.67 -7.76 -16.53
C PRO A 76 0.27 -8.14 -15.39
N GLN A 77 0.28 -9.43 -15.02
CA GLN A 77 1.01 -9.97 -13.90
C GLN A 77 2.52 -9.73 -14.02
N SER A 78 3.06 -9.75 -15.24
CA SER A 78 4.49 -9.53 -15.46
C SER A 78 4.91 -8.10 -15.19
N TYR A 79 4.07 -7.12 -15.53
CA TYR A 79 4.30 -5.72 -15.18
C TYR A 79 4.15 -5.48 -13.67
N ILE A 80 3.11 -6.05 -13.06
CA ILE A 80 2.85 -5.93 -11.62
C ILE A 80 4.03 -6.52 -10.83
N ASN A 81 4.48 -7.71 -11.18
CA ASN A 81 5.57 -8.38 -10.47
C ASN A 81 6.93 -7.66 -10.66
N LEU A 82 7.20 -7.16 -11.86
CA LEU A 82 8.43 -6.39 -12.13
C LEU A 82 8.41 -5.03 -11.43
N SER A 83 7.28 -4.35 -11.43
CA SER A 83 7.14 -3.08 -10.71
C SER A 83 7.26 -3.25 -9.20
N ASP A 84 6.69 -4.31 -8.62
CA ASP A 84 6.85 -4.66 -7.21
C ASP A 84 8.32 -4.94 -6.84
N LEU A 85 9.05 -5.59 -7.74
CA LEU A 85 10.50 -5.82 -7.57
C LEU A 85 11.28 -4.50 -7.49
N TYR A 86 11.03 -3.57 -8.41
CA TYR A 86 11.66 -2.24 -8.41
C TYR A 86 11.22 -1.41 -7.20
N TYR A 87 9.93 -1.39 -6.89
CA TYR A 87 9.41 -0.67 -5.73
C TYR A 87 10.07 -1.12 -4.41
N LYS A 88 10.18 -2.43 -4.19
CA LYS A 88 10.84 -3.01 -3.00
C LYS A 88 12.34 -2.74 -2.93
N SER A 89 12.99 -2.53 -4.06
CA SER A 89 14.40 -2.12 -4.10
C SER A 89 14.60 -0.60 -3.93
N GLY A 90 13.51 0.18 -3.87
CA GLY A 90 13.55 1.64 -3.79
C GLY A 90 13.69 2.35 -5.15
N ASP A 91 13.66 1.60 -6.25
CA ASP A 91 13.69 2.16 -7.59
C ASP A 91 12.27 2.55 -8.05
N LEU A 92 11.78 3.68 -7.53
CA LEU A 92 10.46 4.20 -7.91
C LEU A 92 10.39 4.54 -9.41
N ALA A 93 11.49 5.04 -9.99
CA ALA A 93 11.53 5.39 -11.41
C ALA A 93 11.39 4.13 -12.30
N GLY A 94 12.06 3.05 -11.96
CA GLY A 94 11.90 1.75 -12.62
C GLY A 94 10.48 1.21 -12.49
N ALA A 95 9.89 1.28 -11.29
CA ALA A 95 8.51 0.84 -11.05
C ALA A 95 7.51 1.65 -11.90
N ILE A 96 7.64 2.98 -11.93
CA ILE A 96 6.81 3.87 -12.76
C ILE A 96 6.93 3.49 -14.24
N GLY A 97 8.14 3.42 -14.79
CA GLY A 97 8.34 3.13 -16.21
C GLY A 97 7.75 1.78 -16.64
N VAL A 98 7.80 0.78 -15.77
CA VAL A 98 7.17 -0.54 -16.03
C VAL A 98 5.65 -0.43 -16.02
N LEU A 99 5.07 0.25 -15.04
CA LEU A 99 3.61 0.39 -14.93
C LEU A 99 3.03 1.30 -16.03
N GLU A 100 3.71 2.39 -16.38
CA GLU A 100 3.32 3.24 -17.52
C GLU A 100 3.26 2.42 -18.82
N ARG A 101 4.29 1.59 -19.06
CA ARG A 101 4.28 0.67 -20.20
C ARG A 101 3.13 -0.33 -20.11
N GLY A 102 2.88 -0.92 -18.95
CA GLY A 102 1.77 -1.85 -18.73
C GLY A 102 0.41 -1.20 -18.97
N SER A 103 0.22 0.05 -18.52
CA SER A 103 -1.00 0.84 -18.75
C SER A 103 -1.20 1.19 -20.23
N TYR A 104 -0.12 1.41 -20.97
CA TYR A 104 -0.17 1.66 -22.40
C TYR A 104 -0.52 0.40 -23.24
N GLU A 105 0.08 -0.74 -22.90
CA GLU A 105 -0.09 -2.00 -23.66
C GLU A 105 -1.43 -2.69 -23.34
N ILE A 106 -1.96 -2.47 -22.14
CA ILE A 106 -3.17 -3.15 -21.63
C ILE A 106 -4.19 -2.07 -21.22
N GLU A 107 -4.98 -1.64 -22.19
CA GLU A 107 -6.04 -0.66 -21.94
C GLU A 107 -7.02 -1.15 -20.87
N ASP A 108 -7.60 -0.23 -20.12
CA ASP A 108 -8.61 -0.47 -19.07
C ASP A 108 -8.19 -1.47 -17.97
N ASN A 109 -6.88 -1.62 -17.74
CA ASN A 109 -6.40 -2.41 -16.61
C ASN A 109 -6.29 -1.54 -15.35
N TYR A 110 -7.39 -1.43 -14.61
CA TYR A 110 -7.48 -0.59 -13.41
C TYR A 110 -6.59 -1.06 -12.26
N VAL A 111 -6.12 -2.31 -12.25
CA VAL A 111 -5.13 -2.78 -11.25
C VAL A 111 -3.76 -2.15 -11.53
N ILE A 112 -3.32 -2.12 -12.78
CA ILE A 112 -2.07 -1.45 -13.17
C ILE A 112 -2.19 0.06 -12.94
N ALA A 113 -3.30 0.68 -13.36
CA ALA A 113 -3.55 2.11 -13.14
C ALA A 113 -3.51 2.48 -11.65
N HIS A 114 -4.10 1.65 -10.79
CA HIS A 114 -4.09 1.89 -9.34
C HIS A 114 -2.69 1.75 -8.74
N LEU A 115 -1.93 0.73 -9.14
CA LEU A 115 -0.54 0.59 -8.71
C LEU A 115 0.32 1.75 -9.18
N LEU A 116 0.13 2.22 -10.42
CA LEU A 116 0.81 3.38 -10.97
C LEU A 116 0.50 4.65 -10.16
N ALA A 117 -0.78 4.89 -9.88
CA ALA A 117 -1.20 6.01 -9.03
C ALA A 117 -0.51 5.97 -7.65
N ARG A 118 -0.45 4.81 -7.02
CA ARG A 118 0.21 4.66 -5.71
C ARG A 118 1.71 4.92 -5.77
N VAL A 119 2.40 4.46 -6.81
CA VAL A 119 3.84 4.75 -6.98
C VAL A 119 4.06 6.23 -7.28
N TYR A 120 3.17 6.88 -8.04
CA TYR A 120 3.21 8.35 -8.22
C TYR A 120 3.01 9.11 -6.91
N ILE A 121 2.12 8.64 -6.02
CA ILE A 121 1.93 9.24 -4.68
C ILE A 121 3.23 9.17 -3.88
N GLU A 122 3.88 8.00 -3.84
CA GLU A 122 5.17 7.82 -3.14
C GLU A 122 6.31 8.67 -3.74
N ASP A 123 6.26 8.91 -5.07
CA ASP A 123 7.22 9.80 -5.77
C ASP A 123 6.78 11.28 -5.75
N SER A 124 5.72 11.62 -5.02
CA SER A 124 5.14 12.96 -4.91
C SER A 124 4.70 13.58 -6.25
N ARG A 125 4.41 12.75 -7.25
CA ARG A 125 3.85 13.19 -8.56
C ARG A 125 2.32 13.21 -8.50
N TYR A 126 1.79 14.08 -7.66
CA TYR A 126 0.37 14.10 -7.33
C TYR A 126 -0.56 14.33 -8.52
N ASP A 127 -0.21 15.23 -9.46
CA ASP A 127 -1.03 15.47 -10.66
C ASP A 127 -1.19 14.20 -11.52
N MET A 128 -0.11 13.41 -11.63
CA MET A 128 -0.15 12.14 -12.38
C MET A 128 -0.96 11.09 -11.63
N ALA A 129 -0.84 11.04 -10.31
CA ALA A 129 -1.64 10.14 -9.48
C ALA A 129 -3.14 10.45 -9.60
N ILE A 130 -3.53 11.74 -9.54
CA ILE A 130 -4.91 12.19 -9.74
C ILE A 130 -5.44 11.70 -11.07
N THR A 131 -4.68 11.88 -12.16
CA THR A 131 -5.10 11.46 -13.50
C THR A 131 -5.42 9.96 -13.57
N GLU A 132 -4.60 9.11 -12.96
CA GLU A 132 -4.86 7.67 -12.95
C GLU A 132 -6.03 7.30 -12.02
N LEU A 133 -6.17 7.98 -10.88
CA LEU A 133 -7.29 7.75 -9.95
C LEU A 133 -8.63 8.20 -10.54
N GLU A 134 -8.68 9.32 -11.26
CA GLU A 134 -9.86 9.79 -11.99
C GLU A 134 -10.31 8.78 -13.04
N LYS A 135 -9.41 8.25 -13.86
CA LYS A 135 -9.73 7.18 -14.82
C LYS A 135 -10.37 5.96 -14.15
N ILE A 136 -9.87 5.59 -12.96
CA ILE A 136 -10.42 4.46 -12.21
C ILE A 136 -11.84 4.80 -11.72
N LEU A 137 -12.03 5.99 -11.13
CA LEU A 137 -13.31 6.41 -10.56
C LEU A 137 -14.37 6.65 -11.63
N ASP A 138 -14.00 7.14 -12.81
CA ASP A 138 -14.91 7.29 -13.96
C ASP A 138 -15.46 5.95 -14.45
N ALA A 139 -14.61 4.91 -14.44
CA ALA A 139 -15.01 3.58 -14.87
C ALA A 139 -15.63 2.74 -13.74
N GLN A 140 -15.20 2.96 -12.51
CA GLN A 140 -15.58 2.22 -11.31
C GLN A 140 -15.93 3.20 -10.17
N PRO A 141 -17.13 3.82 -10.20
CA PRO A 141 -17.53 4.82 -9.19
C PRO A 141 -17.61 4.29 -7.75
N GLU A 142 -17.60 2.97 -7.56
CA GLU A 142 -17.58 2.31 -6.24
C GLU A 142 -16.17 1.79 -5.86
N ASN A 143 -15.11 2.31 -6.50
CA ASN A 143 -13.75 1.91 -6.15
C ASN A 143 -13.26 2.68 -4.92
N TYR A 144 -13.58 2.15 -3.73
CA TYR A 144 -13.24 2.80 -2.45
C TYR A 144 -11.75 2.88 -2.17
N ASP A 145 -10.92 2.01 -2.74
CA ASP A 145 -9.45 2.12 -2.64
C ASP A 145 -8.94 3.34 -3.41
N ALA A 146 -9.52 3.63 -4.57
CA ALA A 146 -9.20 4.82 -5.33
C ALA A 146 -9.63 6.12 -4.63
N TYR A 147 -10.81 6.15 -4.00
CA TYR A 147 -11.21 7.28 -3.15
C TYR A 147 -10.27 7.48 -1.96
N TYR A 148 -9.84 6.39 -1.32
CA TYR A 148 -8.89 6.49 -0.21
C TYR A 148 -7.56 7.12 -0.64
N ASP A 149 -6.99 6.66 -1.76
CA ASP A 149 -5.74 7.20 -2.29
C ASP A 149 -5.93 8.64 -2.83
N MET A 150 -7.09 8.97 -3.43
CA MET A 150 -7.44 10.35 -3.82
C MET A 150 -7.50 11.27 -2.60
N GLY A 151 -8.14 10.83 -1.51
CA GLY A 151 -8.19 11.57 -0.25
C GLY A 151 -6.80 11.87 0.31
N ARG A 152 -5.87 10.90 0.25
CA ARG A 152 -4.48 11.10 0.65
C ARG A 152 -3.79 12.15 -0.22
N VAL A 153 -3.96 12.09 -1.53
CA VAL A 153 -3.39 13.07 -2.47
C VAL A 153 -3.94 14.47 -2.20
N MET A 154 -5.26 14.61 -2.04
CA MET A 154 -5.87 15.91 -1.73
C MET A 154 -5.38 16.48 -0.40
N PHE A 155 -5.15 15.62 0.61
CA PHE A 155 -4.57 16.03 1.88
C PHE A 155 -3.14 16.57 1.72
N GLU A 156 -2.27 15.88 0.99
CA GLU A 156 -0.89 16.31 0.73
C GLU A 156 -0.82 17.63 -0.07
N LEU A 157 -1.79 17.86 -0.94
CA LEU A 157 -1.93 19.13 -1.69
C LEU A 157 -2.54 20.28 -0.85
N GLY A 158 -2.99 20.01 0.38
CA GLY A 158 -3.64 21.00 1.24
C GLY A 158 -5.11 21.24 0.92
N ASN A 159 -5.71 20.46 0.04
CA ASN A 159 -7.13 20.51 -0.34
C ASN A 159 -7.95 19.68 0.66
N TYR A 160 -8.05 20.17 1.91
CA TYR A 160 -8.59 19.38 3.02
C TYR A 160 -10.08 19.07 2.89
N GLU A 161 -10.89 19.95 2.29
CA GLU A 161 -12.33 19.71 2.04
C GLU A 161 -12.51 18.54 1.06
N ASP A 162 -11.72 18.49 -0.02
CA ASP A 162 -11.76 17.40 -0.99
C ASP A 162 -11.21 16.09 -0.37
N ALA A 163 -10.18 16.19 0.46
CA ALA A 163 -9.67 15.03 1.20
C ALA A 163 -10.74 14.42 2.11
N ILE A 164 -11.45 15.26 2.88
CA ILE A 164 -12.56 14.84 3.74
C ILE A 164 -13.63 14.14 2.91
N SER A 165 -14.08 14.76 1.82
CA SER A 165 -15.13 14.20 0.95
C SER A 165 -14.75 12.81 0.42
N ASN A 166 -13.50 12.66 -0.04
CA ASN A 166 -13.00 11.39 -0.55
C ASN A 166 -12.93 10.32 0.55
N PHE A 167 -12.45 10.65 1.76
CA PHE A 167 -12.41 9.70 2.88
C PHE A 167 -13.82 9.33 3.38
N GLU A 168 -14.77 10.27 3.38
CA GLU A 168 -16.16 10.00 3.76
C GLU A 168 -16.83 9.01 2.81
N ASN A 169 -16.56 9.05 1.51
CA ASN A 169 -17.03 8.06 0.55
C ASN A 169 -16.57 6.63 0.88
N VAL A 170 -15.46 6.47 1.60
CA VAL A 170 -14.91 5.16 1.97
C VAL A 170 -15.49 4.62 3.27
N ILE A 171 -15.87 5.50 4.21
CA ILE A 171 -16.27 5.12 5.58
C ILE A 171 -17.43 4.14 5.61
N GLU A 172 -18.46 4.34 4.79
CA GLU A 172 -19.66 3.47 4.76
C GLU A 172 -19.34 2.01 4.43
N TYR A 173 -18.19 1.77 3.77
CA TYR A 173 -17.78 0.45 3.27
C TYR A 173 -16.59 -0.16 4.01
N LYS A 174 -15.78 0.66 4.69
CA LYS A 174 -14.56 0.23 5.40
C LYS A 174 -14.53 0.73 6.85
N GLU A 175 -15.61 0.51 7.61
CA GLU A 175 -15.73 0.93 9.00
C GLU A 175 -14.62 0.43 9.94
N ASN A 176 -13.92 -0.66 9.60
CA ASN A 176 -12.87 -1.27 10.41
C ASN A 176 -11.45 -0.95 9.88
N ASN A 177 -11.19 0.29 9.48
CA ASN A 177 -9.87 0.73 9.02
C ASN A 177 -9.37 1.91 9.87
N GLU A 178 -8.45 1.62 10.79
CA GLU A 178 -7.85 2.61 11.69
C GLU A 178 -7.11 3.73 10.95
N PHE A 179 -6.48 3.42 9.81
CA PHE A 179 -5.77 4.42 9.00
C PHE A 179 -6.74 5.39 8.32
N LEU A 180 -7.89 4.90 7.85
CA LEU A 180 -8.92 5.75 7.26
C LEU A 180 -9.42 6.79 8.28
N TYR A 181 -9.79 6.36 9.48
CA TYR A 181 -10.21 7.28 10.54
C TYR A 181 -9.08 8.24 10.94
N TYR A 182 -7.85 7.77 10.97
CA TYR A 182 -6.70 8.61 11.29
C TYR A 182 -6.47 9.70 10.24
N TYR A 183 -6.47 9.37 8.94
CA TYR A 183 -6.30 10.35 7.87
C TYR A 183 -7.48 11.32 7.78
N LEU A 184 -8.71 10.84 7.95
CA LEU A 184 -9.87 11.70 8.01
C LEU A 184 -9.80 12.66 9.20
N ALA A 185 -9.35 12.19 10.37
CA ALA A 185 -9.13 13.04 11.52
C ALA A 185 -8.07 14.12 11.26
N GLN A 186 -6.97 13.77 10.60
CA GLN A 186 -5.95 14.74 10.19
C GLN A 186 -6.51 15.79 9.20
N ALA A 187 -7.34 15.36 8.25
CA ALA A 187 -7.96 16.28 7.30
C ALA A 187 -8.91 17.24 8.02
N TYR A 188 -9.73 16.77 8.95
CA TYR A 188 -10.57 17.63 9.79
C TYR A 188 -9.76 18.56 10.69
N GLU A 189 -8.65 18.08 11.30
CA GLU A 189 -7.73 18.89 12.12
C GLU A 189 -7.16 20.04 11.27
N ALA A 190 -6.67 19.72 10.06
CA ALA A 190 -6.11 20.71 9.13
C ALA A 190 -7.17 21.68 8.59
N ASN A 191 -8.42 21.24 8.44
CA ASN A 191 -9.58 22.07 8.06
C ASN A 191 -10.18 22.84 9.25
N ASN A 192 -9.53 22.81 10.43
CA ASN A 192 -9.96 23.48 11.65
C ASN A 192 -11.31 22.97 12.23
N GLU A 193 -11.72 21.76 11.89
CA GLU A 193 -12.91 21.08 12.41
C GLU A 193 -12.56 20.16 13.58
N ILE A 194 -12.07 20.75 14.67
CA ILE A 194 -11.37 20.05 15.76
C ILE A 194 -12.25 18.99 16.46
N ASP A 195 -13.56 19.24 16.64
CA ASP A 195 -14.44 18.25 17.27
C ASP A 195 -14.60 16.99 16.42
N LYS A 196 -14.69 17.15 15.11
CA LYS A 196 -14.74 16.01 14.19
C LYS A 196 -13.39 15.27 14.12
N ALA A 197 -12.27 16.00 14.20
CA ALA A 197 -10.94 15.40 14.29
C ALA A 197 -10.82 14.50 15.53
N ILE A 198 -11.18 15.01 16.71
CA ILE A 198 -11.18 14.24 17.96
C ILE A 198 -12.05 12.98 17.82
N SER A 199 -13.30 13.14 17.32
CA SER A 199 -14.21 12.00 17.11
C SER A 199 -13.59 10.89 16.23
N ASN A 200 -12.92 11.26 15.15
CA ASN A 200 -12.32 10.27 14.24
C ASN A 200 -11.02 9.69 14.79
N TYR A 201 -10.19 10.44 15.52
CA TYR A 201 -9.06 9.86 16.26
C TYR A 201 -9.52 8.85 17.31
N LEU A 202 -10.61 9.12 18.05
CA LEU A 202 -11.20 8.16 18.99
C LEU A 202 -11.69 6.88 18.27
N LYS A 203 -12.29 7.00 17.08
CA LYS A 203 -12.67 5.83 16.28
C LYS A 203 -11.43 5.04 15.85
N ALA A 204 -10.34 5.71 15.45
CA ALA A 204 -9.09 5.03 15.10
C ALA A 204 -8.52 4.22 16.28
N THR A 205 -8.54 4.76 17.50
CA THR A 205 -8.11 4.04 18.72
C THR A 205 -9.04 2.88 19.06
N ALA A 206 -10.34 3.02 18.81
CA ALA A 206 -11.31 1.96 19.05
C ALA A 206 -11.16 0.77 18.07
N VAL A 207 -10.82 1.04 16.80
CA VAL A 207 -10.55 0.00 15.79
C VAL A 207 -9.25 -0.72 16.09
N ASN A 208 -8.19 0.02 16.42
CA ASN A 208 -6.89 -0.56 16.75
C ASN A 208 -6.29 0.10 17.99
N THR A 209 -6.44 -0.55 19.13
CA THR A 209 -5.93 -0.06 20.43
C THR A 209 -4.40 0.00 20.52
N LYS A 210 -3.67 -0.58 19.55
CA LYS A 210 -2.20 -0.53 19.47
C LYS A 210 -1.69 0.54 18.51
N PHE A 211 -2.56 1.25 17.80
CA PHE A 211 -2.18 2.32 16.90
C PHE A 211 -1.83 3.58 17.68
N ALA A 212 -0.55 3.83 17.93
CA ALA A 212 -0.07 4.87 18.84
C ALA A 212 -0.38 6.30 18.40
N MET A 213 -0.29 6.61 17.10
CA MET A 213 -0.39 7.98 16.59
C MET A 213 -1.68 8.73 16.97
N PRO A 214 -2.89 8.12 16.89
CA PRO A 214 -4.11 8.79 17.34
C PRO A 214 -4.09 9.21 18.81
N TYR A 215 -3.53 8.40 19.72
CA TYR A 215 -3.40 8.76 21.14
C TYR A 215 -2.54 10.02 21.33
N LYS A 216 -1.39 10.09 20.65
CA LYS A 216 -0.53 11.28 20.67
C LYS A 216 -1.27 12.51 20.16
N LYS A 217 -2.02 12.39 19.06
CA LYS A 217 -2.83 13.46 18.49
C LYS A 217 -3.94 13.93 19.43
N LEU A 218 -4.67 13.00 20.04
CA LEU A 218 -5.70 13.32 21.03
C LEU A 218 -5.09 14.07 22.23
N GLY A 219 -3.98 13.58 22.80
CA GLY A 219 -3.30 14.26 23.88
C GLY A 219 -2.91 15.71 23.54
N VAL A 220 -2.43 15.96 22.30
CA VAL A 220 -2.12 17.31 21.83
C VAL A 220 -3.37 18.18 21.70
N LEU A 221 -4.47 17.65 21.15
CA LEU A 221 -5.71 18.40 20.93
C LEU A 221 -6.39 18.74 22.26
N PHE A 222 -6.45 17.84 23.23
CA PHE A 222 -6.98 18.10 24.55
C PHE A 222 -6.09 19.10 25.32
N LEU A 223 -4.77 18.99 25.18
CA LEU A 223 -3.85 19.99 25.77
C LEU A 223 -4.09 21.39 25.20
N ALA A 224 -4.35 21.51 23.90
CA ALA A 224 -4.65 22.80 23.25
C ALA A 224 -5.99 23.40 23.71
N ARG A 225 -6.91 22.57 24.20
CA ARG A 225 -8.18 22.98 24.82
C ARG A 225 -8.09 23.28 26.30
N GLU A 226 -6.91 23.09 26.88
CA GLU A 226 -6.67 23.14 28.34
C GLU A 226 -7.43 22.06 29.14
N ASP A 227 -7.89 21.00 28.47
CA ASP A 227 -8.47 19.81 29.06
C ASP A 227 -7.34 18.88 29.54
N PHE A 228 -6.68 19.30 30.64
CA PHE A 228 -5.41 18.75 31.07
C PHE A 228 -5.49 17.29 31.54
N GLU A 229 -6.59 16.91 32.18
CA GLU A 229 -6.83 15.54 32.65
C GLU A 229 -6.89 14.57 31.47
N ASP A 230 -7.70 14.89 30.47
CA ASP A 230 -7.84 14.06 29.25
C ASP A 230 -6.52 14.03 28.46
N ALA A 231 -5.83 15.17 28.36
CA ALA A 231 -4.53 15.22 27.69
C ALA A 231 -3.52 14.28 28.35
N ILE A 232 -3.45 14.24 29.69
CA ILE A 232 -2.57 13.34 30.44
C ILE A 232 -2.96 11.89 30.16
N GLU A 233 -4.25 11.54 30.21
CA GLU A 233 -4.73 10.17 30.00
C GLU A 233 -4.29 9.65 28.62
N PHE A 234 -4.53 10.41 27.54
CA PHE A 234 -4.12 10.02 26.20
C PHE A 234 -2.61 9.94 26.02
N PHE A 235 -1.83 10.83 26.64
CA PHE A 235 -0.37 10.72 26.61
C PHE A 235 0.13 9.52 27.42
N GLU A 236 -0.49 9.18 28.56
CA GLU A 236 -0.17 7.98 29.32
C GLU A 236 -0.50 6.71 28.53
N ASP A 237 -1.59 6.68 27.77
CA ASP A 237 -1.92 5.56 26.89
C ASP A 237 -0.92 5.45 25.73
N TYR A 238 -0.50 6.57 25.12
CA TYR A 238 0.52 6.58 24.08
C TYR A 238 1.84 5.94 24.54
N ILE A 239 2.35 6.30 25.71
CA ILE A 239 3.65 5.79 26.20
C ILE A 239 3.60 4.33 26.67
N LYS A 240 2.42 3.74 26.90
CA LYS A 240 2.25 2.30 27.18
C LYS A 240 2.43 1.46 25.92
N LEU A 241 2.30 2.08 24.74
CA LEU A 241 2.43 1.39 23.46
C LEU A 241 3.89 1.20 23.03
N ASP A 242 4.10 0.44 21.96
CA ASP A 242 5.42 0.19 21.39
C ASP A 242 5.88 1.41 20.56
N VAL A 243 6.41 2.41 21.26
CA VAL A 243 6.97 3.64 20.68
C VAL A 243 8.40 3.84 21.16
N PRO A 244 9.26 4.57 20.41
CA PRO A 244 10.66 4.79 20.78
C PRO A 244 10.84 5.37 22.18
N ASP A 245 11.86 4.91 22.91
CA ASP A 245 12.13 5.36 24.29
C ASP A 245 12.38 6.87 24.39
N GLU A 246 12.98 7.47 23.36
CA GLU A 246 13.16 8.92 23.30
C GLU A 246 11.81 9.65 23.27
N GLU A 247 10.84 9.16 22.50
CA GLU A 247 9.49 9.73 22.46
C GLU A 247 8.77 9.53 23.80
N LYS A 248 8.90 8.35 24.43
CA LYS A 248 8.34 8.10 25.77
C LYS A 248 8.88 9.11 26.80
N ASN A 249 10.18 9.36 26.77
CA ASN A 249 10.81 10.32 27.69
C ASN A 249 10.29 11.75 27.46
N ASN A 250 10.23 12.19 26.20
CA ASN A 250 9.71 13.52 25.84
C ASN A 250 8.26 13.72 26.29
N VAL A 251 7.42 12.69 26.08
CA VAL A 251 6.00 12.74 26.48
C VAL A 251 5.87 12.69 28.01
N ASN A 252 6.68 11.90 28.73
CA ASN A 252 6.71 11.89 30.21
C ASN A 252 7.09 13.26 30.78
N GLU A 253 8.07 13.94 30.21
CA GLU A 253 8.40 15.30 30.59
C GLU A 253 7.23 16.27 30.38
N LEU A 254 6.52 16.14 29.28
CA LEU A 254 5.33 16.93 28.98
C LEU A 254 4.23 16.69 30.01
N ILE A 255 3.92 15.43 30.33
CA ILE A 255 2.94 15.04 31.36
C ILE A 255 3.32 15.70 32.71
N ASN A 256 4.59 15.63 33.12
CA ASN A 256 5.04 16.24 34.40
C ASN A 256 4.88 17.77 34.39
N ARG A 257 5.12 18.43 33.26
CA ARG A 257 4.89 19.89 33.12
C ARG A 257 3.40 20.23 33.25
N ILE A 258 2.52 19.43 32.64
CA ILE A 258 1.05 19.62 32.71
C ILE A 258 0.60 19.42 34.17
N LYS A 259 1.01 18.33 34.85
CA LYS A 259 0.70 18.06 36.25
C LYS A 259 1.17 19.21 37.17
N GLY A 260 2.35 19.80 36.90
CA GLY A 260 2.84 20.95 37.60
C GLY A 260 2.08 22.27 37.36
N LYS A 261 1.31 22.38 36.27
CA LYS A 261 0.39 23.51 36.03
C LYS A 261 -0.92 23.38 36.80
N ILE A 262 -1.48 22.15 36.85
CA ILE A 262 -2.74 21.87 37.56
C ILE A 262 -2.59 22.04 39.06
N ALA A 263 -1.40 21.80 39.61
CA ALA A 263 -1.12 21.88 41.06
C ALA A 263 -0.89 23.32 41.59
N LYS A 264 -0.92 24.30 40.70
CA LYS A 264 -0.76 25.74 41.05
C LYS A 264 -2.07 26.49 40.98
#